data_e9f37b8ec2a9bcc795d337c916e25cb5
#
_entry.id   e9f37b8ec2a9bcc795d337c916e25cb5
#
_cell.length_a   1.000
_cell.length_b   1.000
_cell.length_c   1.000
_cell.angle_alpha   90.00
_cell.angle_beta   90.00
_cell.angle_gamma   90.00
#
_symmetry.space_group_name_H-M   'P 1'
#
loop_
_entity.id
_entity.type
_entity.pdbx_description
1 polymer ?
#
loop_
_entity_poly.entity_id
_entity_poly.type
_entity_poly.pdbx_seq_one_letter_code
_entity_poly.pdbx_strand_id
1 'polypeptide(L)'
;MKIGAMNNPRLEIGEALALFAASGFDYIDLTLEYPKAHIDVIDKKAVLAAIKASGLGVVGHTTYYLPFASPINSIRQAAIEDVIKTLGFFKEVGARTVTVHPDSGVGTIEPKTSVSLNALSFKIISDEAAKHDLTVVVENMPGIFSNVEPLNTLLTTVPALRFHLDVGHAVLRGNKFKQLLGMFKEKLVHVHFSDNRTREDDHMPIGAGNINWTEIVQALKGIGYDATITLEVFSNDPRYLVASR
;
A
#
# COMPACT_ATOMS: atom_id res chain seq x y z
N MET A 1 -17.26 -1.36 5.53
CA MET A 1 -15.96 -1.64 4.86
C MET A 1 -16.17 -1.73 3.36
N LYS A 2 -15.27 -1.18 2.56
CA LYS A 2 -15.23 -1.34 1.10
C LYS A 2 -14.15 -2.34 0.73
N ILE A 3 -14.40 -3.18 -0.27
CA ILE A 3 -13.46 -4.20 -0.73
C ILE A 3 -12.98 -3.85 -2.13
N GLY A 4 -11.69 -3.68 -2.29
CA GLY A 4 -11.02 -3.42 -3.56
C GLY A 4 -9.99 -4.49 -3.90
N ALA A 5 -9.34 -4.30 -5.03
CA ALA A 5 -8.22 -5.15 -5.45
C ALA A 5 -7.09 -4.31 -6.06
N MET A 6 -5.86 -4.78 -5.92
CA MET A 6 -4.69 -4.16 -6.52
C MET A 6 -4.54 -4.61 -7.97
N ASN A 7 -4.21 -3.67 -8.86
CA ASN A 7 -3.82 -4.04 -10.22
C ASN A 7 -2.41 -4.65 -10.23
N ASN A 8 -2.21 -5.64 -11.09
CA ASN A 8 -0.88 -6.18 -11.34
C ASN A 8 -0.13 -5.25 -12.31
N PRO A 9 1.01 -4.66 -11.92
CA PRO A 9 1.76 -3.74 -12.78
C PRO A 9 2.30 -4.35 -14.09
N ARG A 10 2.29 -5.68 -14.22
CA ARG A 10 2.68 -6.39 -15.44
C ARG A 10 1.57 -6.45 -16.49
N LEU A 11 0.34 -6.09 -16.13
CA LEU A 11 -0.85 -6.08 -16.99
C LEU A 11 -1.30 -4.64 -17.26
N GLU A 12 -2.16 -4.48 -18.26
CA GLU A 12 -2.76 -3.19 -18.56
C GLU A 12 -3.80 -2.81 -17.48
N ILE A 13 -3.77 -1.56 -16.99
CA ILE A 13 -4.71 -1.10 -15.95
C ILE A 13 -6.17 -1.25 -16.39
N GLY A 14 -6.47 -1.06 -17.68
CA GLY A 14 -7.82 -1.22 -18.23
C GLY A 14 -8.40 -2.64 -18.07
N GLU A 15 -7.55 -3.67 -18.17
CA GLU A 15 -7.96 -5.07 -17.95
C GLU A 15 -8.35 -5.30 -16.49
N ALA A 16 -7.56 -4.77 -15.54
CA ALA A 16 -7.85 -4.84 -14.12
C ALA A 16 -9.16 -4.12 -13.78
N LEU A 17 -9.38 -2.91 -14.31
CA LEU A 17 -10.61 -2.14 -14.09
C LEU A 17 -11.84 -2.89 -14.59
N ALA A 18 -11.78 -3.48 -15.80
CA ALA A 18 -12.88 -4.26 -16.35
C ALA A 18 -13.19 -5.49 -15.49
N LEU A 19 -12.18 -6.23 -15.06
CA LEU A 19 -12.33 -7.39 -14.18
C LEU A 19 -12.95 -7.00 -12.83
N PHE A 20 -12.41 -5.96 -12.18
CA PHE A 20 -12.84 -5.57 -10.83
C PHE A 20 -14.30 -5.05 -10.86
N ALA A 21 -14.66 -4.23 -11.84
CA ALA A 21 -16.04 -3.76 -12.00
C ALA A 21 -17.00 -4.92 -12.23
N ALA A 22 -16.68 -5.84 -13.16
CA ALA A 22 -17.51 -7.02 -13.45
C ALA A 22 -17.62 -7.98 -12.25
N SER A 23 -16.62 -8.00 -11.36
CA SER A 23 -16.60 -8.84 -10.16
C SER A 23 -17.20 -8.18 -8.93
N GLY A 24 -17.70 -6.93 -9.04
CA GLY A 24 -18.38 -6.20 -7.96
C GLY A 24 -17.47 -5.66 -6.88
N PHE A 25 -16.18 -5.40 -7.17
CA PHE A 25 -15.31 -4.64 -6.25
C PHE A 25 -15.77 -3.20 -6.13
N ASP A 26 -15.47 -2.57 -4.98
CA ASP A 26 -15.87 -1.19 -4.71
C ASP A 26 -14.88 -0.16 -5.26
N TYR A 27 -13.59 -0.55 -5.38
CA TYR A 27 -12.51 0.33 -5.83
C TYR A 27 -11.33 -0.47 -6.40
N ILE A 28 -10.47 0.23 -7.13
CA ILE A 28 -9.14 -0.24 -7.49
C ILE A 28 -8.10 0.37 -6.53
N ASP A 29 -7.19 -0.46 -6.04
CA ASP A 29 -5.92 -0.01 -5.47
C ASP A 29 -4.95 0.17 -6.63
N LEU A 30 -4.85 1.43 -7.08
CA LEU A 30 -4.15 1.79 -8.31
C LEU A 30 -2.65 1.88 -8.04
N THR A 31 -1.95 0.79 -8.31
CA THR A 31 -0.50 0.70 -8.21
C THR A 31 0.14 1.28 -9.46
N LEU A 32 0.85 2.40 -9.30
CA LEU A 32 1.62 3.05 -10.36
C LEU A 32 3.08 2.56 -10.31
N GLU A 33 3.36 1.46 -11.02
CA GLU A 33 4.65 0.78 -11.02
C GLU A 33 5.01 0.20 -12.39
N TYR A 34 6.33 0.08 -12.67
CA TYR A 34 6.79 -0.60 -13.88
C TYR A 34 6.44 -2.09 -13.88
N PRO A 35 6.30 -2.75 -15.05
CA PRO A 35 6.65 -2.21 -16.37
C PRO A 35 5.51 -1.49 -17.10
N LYS A 36 4.22 -1.71 -16.77
CA LYS A 36 3.09 -1.23 -17.59
C LYS A 36 2.20 -0.21 -16.89
N ALA A 37 2.32 -0.06 -15.58
CA ALA A 37 1.43 0.81 -14.81
C ALA A 37 2.12 2.08 -14.28
N HIS A 38 3.43 2.26 -14.46
CA HIS A 38 4.12 3.45 -13.96
C HIS A 38 3.66 4.73 -14.65
N ILE A 39 3.65 5.84 -13.92
CA ILE A 39 3.16 7.15 -14.36
C ILE A 39 3.83 7.67 -15.64
N ASP A 40 5.07 7.27 -15.91
CA ASP A 40 5.84 7.67 -17.08
C ASP A 40 5.52 6.83 -18.34
N VAL A 41 4.80 5.71 -18.21
CA VAL A 41 4.52 4.79 -19.33
C VAL A 41 3.04 4.67 -19.67
N ILE A 42 2.13 4.99 -18.74
CA ILE A 42 0.69 4.90 -18.98
C ILE A 42 0.15 6.04 -19.86
N ASP A 43 -0.88 5.76 -20.64
CA ASP A 43 -1.73 6.81 -21.18
C ASP A 43 -2.70 7.29 -20.09
N LYS A 44 -2.33 8.40 -19.44
CA LYS A 44 -3.12 9.00 -18.34
C LYS A 44 -4.56 9.30 -18.73
N LYS A 45 -4.81 9.73 -19.97
CA LYS A 45 -6.16 10.07 -20.46
C LYS A 45 -7.00 8.80 -20.61
N ALA A 46 -6.41 7.74 -21.17
CA ALA A 46 -7.07 6.47 -21.33
C ALA A 46 -7.39 5.83 -19.96
N VAL A 47 -6.44 5.85 -19.01
CA VAL A 47 -6.65 5.32 -17.65
C VAL A 47 -7.72 6.12 -16.92
N LEU A 48 -7.71 7.45 -16.97
CA LEU A 48 -8.75 8.30 -16.36
C LEU A 48 -10.14 8.00 -16.95
N ALA A 49 -10.25 7.85 -18.27
CA ALA A 49 -11.49 7.51 -18.93
C ALA A 49 -12.00 6.10 -18.49
N ALA A 50 -11.09 5.12 -18.41
CA ALA A 50 -11.42 3.76 -17.97
C ALA A 50 -11.88 3.72 -16.51
N ILE A 51 -11.23 4.46 -15.60
CA ILE A 51 -11.66 4.58 -14.19
C ILE A 51 -13.07 5.19 -14.11
N LYS A 52 -13.33 6.29 -14.83
CA LYS A 52 -14.66 6.90 -14.87
C LYS A 52 -15.73 5.94 -15.41
N ALA A 53 -15.41 5.18 -16.45
CA ALA A 53 -16.34 4.22 -17.06
C ALA A 53 -16.61 3.01 -16.14
N SER A 54 -15.63 2.58 -15.35
CA SER A 54 -15.77 1.45 -14.42
C SER A 54 -16.69 1.74 -13.23
N GLY A 55 -16.84 3.01 -12.85
CA GLY A 55 -17.54 3.42 -11.63
C GLY A 55 -16.83 3.05 -10.32
N LEU A 56 -15.61 2.53 -10.38
CA LEU A 56 -14.83 2.16 -9.21
C LEU A 56 -14.26 3.39 -8.50
N GLY A 57 -14.19 3.34 -7.16
CA GLY A 57 -13.34 4.25 -6.39
C GLY A 57 -11.86 4.00 -6.64
N VAL A 58 -10.98 4.86 -6.10
CA VAL A 58 -9.53 4.71 -6.23
C VAL A 58 -8.85 4.91 -4.88
N VAL A 59 -7.96 4.00 -4.52
CA VAL A 59 -6.88 4.18 -3.55
C VAL A 59 -5.59 4.24 -4.34
N GLY A 60 -4.68 5.15 -4.00
CA GLY A 60 -3.40 5.28 -4.70
C GLY A 60 -2.31 4.42 -4.07
N HIS A 61 -1.42 3.87 -4.90
CA HIS A 61 -0.30 3.07 -4.46
C HIS A 61 0.94 3.37 -5.31
N THR A 62 2.05 3.67 -4.67
CA THR A 62 3.30 4.03 -5.36
C THR A 62 4.22 2.82 -5.50
N THR A 63 5.25 2.96 -6.33
CA THR A 63 6.33 1.97 -6.48
C THR A 63 6.91 1.54 -5.12
N TYR A 64 6.98 0.24 -4.85
CA TYR A 64 7.35 -0.28 -3.51
C TYR A 64 8.86 -0.23 -3.21
N TYR A 65 9.72 -0.20 -4.22
CA TYR A 65 11.18 -0.32 -4.09
C TYR A 65 11.93 1.02 -4.12
N LEU A 66 11.30 2.14 -3.80
CA LEU A 66 11.94 3.45 -3.83
C LEU A 66 12.87 3.66 -2.62
N PRO A 67 14.14 4.07 -2.83
CA PRO A 67 15.18 4.10 -1.79
C PRO A 67 15.12 5.36 -0.91
N PHE A 68 14.05 5.51 -0.14
CA PHE A 68 13.84 6.66 0.76
C PHE A 68 14.83 6.76 1.92
N ALA A 69 15.51 5.65 2.28
CA ALA A 69 16.57 5.61 3.27
C ALA A 69 17.97 5.63 2.66
N SER A 70 18.11 5.97 1.38
CA SER A 70 19.44 6.09 0.78
C SER A 70 20.26 7.18 1.49
N PRO A 71 21.50 6.89 1.94
CA PRO A 71 22.41 7.90 2.49
C PRO A 71 22.88 8.88 1.41
N ILE A 72 22.78 8.51 0.12
CA ILE A 72 23.13 9.36 -1.01
C ILE A 72 21.95 10.26 -1.30
N ASN A 73 22.11 11.57 -1.02
CA ASN A 73 21.01 12.53 -1.12
C ASN A 73 20.37 12.60 -2.51
N SER A 74 21.16 12.55 -3.59
CA SER A 74 20.60 12.60 -4.96
C SER A 74 19.72 11.41 -5.28
N ILE A 75 20.04 10.20 -4.80
CA ILE A 75 19.23 9.01 -4.97
C ILE A 75 17.92 9.15 -4.19
N ARG A 76 18.00 9.60 -2.94
CA ARG A 76 16.82 9.83 -2.09
C ARG A 76 15.91 10.90 -2.68
N GLN A 77 16.46 12.00 -3.21
CA GLN A 77 15.68 13.04 -3.88
C GLN A 77 14.97 12.51 -5.14
N ALA A 78 15.65 11.72 -5.96
CA ALA A 78 15.03 11.09 -7.13
C ALA A 78 13.82 10.19 -6.74
N ALA A 79 13.94 9.44 -5.65
CA ALA A 79 12.86 8.61 -5.11
C ALA A 79 11.65 9.46 -4.65
N ILE A 80 11.92 10.58 -3.96
CA ILE A 80 10.87 11.53 -3.53
C ILE A 80 10.18 12.15 -4.75
N GLU A 81 10.94 12.60 -5.75
CA GLU A 81 10.41 13.21 -6.98
C GLU A 81 9.55 12.22 -7.77
N ASP A 82 9.90 10.94 -7.77
CA ASP A 82 9.12 9.90 -8.45
C ASP A 82 7.71 9.77 -7.84
N VAL A 83 7.60 9.78 -6.51
CA VAL A 83 6.29 9.82 -5.83
C VAL A 83 5.55 11.12 -6.15
N ILE A 84 6.21 12.27 -6.05
CA ILE A 84 5.57 13.58 -6.29
C ILE A 84 4.94 13.66 -7.69
N LYS A 85 5.59 13.09 -8.72
CA LYS A 85 5.02 13.02 -10.08
C LYS A 85 3.65 12.35 -10.14
N THR A 86 3.35 11.42 -9.22
CA THR A 86 2.09 10.65 -9.22
C THR A 86 0.94 11.38 -8.55
N LEU A 87 1.23 12.32 -7.62
CA LEU A 87 0.22 12.92 -6.73
C LEU A 87 -0.89 13.65 -7.49
N GLY A 88 -0.51 14.44 -8.50
CA GLY A 88 -1.50 15.13 -9.34
C GLY A 88 -2.45 14.17 -10.04
N PHE A 89 -1.93 13.06 -10.56
CA PHE A 89 -2.73 12.04 -11.21
C PHE A 89 -3.63 11.28 -10.22
N PHE A 90 -3.12 10.91 -9.05
CA PHE A 90 -3.96 10.32 -8.00
C PHE A 90 -5.13 11.22 -7.60
N LYS A 91 -4.89 12.54 -7.49
CA LYS A 91 -5.98 13.51 -7.26
C LYS A 91 -6.98 13.52 -8.41
N GLU A 92 -6.52 13.53 -9.65
CA GLU A 92 -7.35 13.59 -10.86
C GLU A 92 -8.26 12.34 -10.98
N VAL A 93 -7.75 11.16 -10.63
CA VAL A 93 -8.53 9.91 -10.62
C VAL A 93 -9.40 9.75 -9.37
N GLY A 94 -9.38 10.70 -8.44
CA GLY A 94 -10.27 10.74 -7.28
C GLY A 94 -9.77 9.99 -6.03
N ALA A 95 -8.49 9.63 -5.98
CA ALA A 95 -7.90 9.07 -4.75
C ALA A 95 -7.95 10.09 -3.60
N ARG A 96 -7.98 9.57 -2.37
CA ARG A 96 -7.89 10.34 -1.13
C ARG A 96 -6.68 9.93 -0.29
N THR A 97 -6.25 8.71 -0.46
CA THR A 97 -5.09 8.11 0.21
C THR A 97 -4.12 7.57 -0.82
N VAL A 98 -2.84 7.63 -0.49
CA VAL A 98 -1.75 7.10 -1.32
C VAL A 98 -0.81 6.31 -0.42
N THR A 99 -0.66 5.01 -0.69
CA THR A 99 0.31 4.14 -0.03
C THR A 99 1.72 4.46 -0.53
N VAL A 100 2.62 4.62 0.42
CA VAL A 100 4.06 4.76 0.19
C VAL A 100 4.79 3.82 1.15
N HIS A 101 5.70 3.00 0.61
CA HIS A 101 6.44 2.00 1.38
C HIS A 101 7.68 2.61 2.02
N PRO A 102 7.92 2.36 3.32
CA PRO A 102 9.17 2.75 3.93
C PRO A 102 10.31 1.80 3.49
N ASP A 103 11.49 2.37 3.30
CA ASP A 103 12.69 1.64 2.87
C ASP A 103 13.54 1.24 4.09
N SER A 104 13.85 -0.05 4.22
CA SER A 104 14.74 -0.55 5.27
C SER A 104 16.18 -0.05 5.17
N GLY A 105 16.55 0.54 4.03
CA GLY A 105 17.90 1.04 3.75
C GLY A 105 18.87 -0.08 3.37
N VAL A 106 20.14 0.29 3.25
CA VAL A 106 21.21 -0.65 2.92
C VAL A 106 21.84 -1.20 4.22
N GLY A 107 22.29 -2.45 4.19
CA GLY A 107 22.79 -3.19 5.35
C GLY A 107 24.03 -2.58 6.05
N THR A 108 24.63 -1.53 5.48
CA THR A 108 25.77 -0.81 6.08
C THR A 108 25.39 0.36 6.98
N ILE A 109 24.11 0.73 7.03
CA ILE A 109 23.60 1.79 7.90
C ILE A 109 22.72 1.22 9.01
N GLU A 110 22.79 1.87 10.18
CA GLU A 110 22.01 1.44 11.33
C GLU A 110 20.48 1.64 11.09
N PRO A 111 19.63 0.75 11.59
CA PRO A 111 18.19 0.86 11.44
C PRO A 111 17.59 2.21 11.83
N LYS A 112 18.06 2.81 12.94
CA LYS A 112 17.60 4.14 13.37
C LYS A 112 17.92 5.25 12.36
N THR A 113 19.05 5.13 11.64
CA THR A 113 19.42 6.07 10.58
C THR A 113 18.46 5.89 9.38
N SER A 114 18.15 4.64 9.00
CA SER A 114 17.14 4.37 7.96
C SER A 114 15.78 4.97 8.33
N VAL A 115 15.33 4.83 9.57
CA VAL A 115 14.07 5.44 10.04
C VAL A 115 14.12 6.96 9.93
N SER A 116 15.24 7.59 10.34
CA SER A 116 15.39 9.05 10.26
C SER A 116 15.38 9.56 8.81
N LEU A 117 16.03 8.85 7.88
CA LEU A 117 16.05 9.20 6.47
C LEU A 117 14.67 9.04 5.83
N ASN A 118 13.93 7.95 6.17
CA ASN A 118 12.54 7.83 5.78
C ASN A 118 11.71 9.01 6.30
N ALA A 119 11.86 9.40 7.57
CA ALA A 119 11.08 10.50 8.14
C ALA A 119 11.31 11.81 7.39
N LEU A 120 12.54 12.11 6.98
CA LEU A 120 12.86 13.26 6.12
C LEU A 120 12.14 13.18 4.77
N SER A 121 12.21 12.02 4.11
CA SER A 121 11.58 11.78 2.81
C SER A 121 10.06 11.86 2.90
N PHE A 122 9.47 11.17 3.87
CA PHE A 122 8.03 11.13 4.06
C PHE A 122 7.42 12.47 4.49
N LYS A 123 8.20 13.30 5.20
CA LYS A 123 7.76 14.68 5.49
C LYS A 123 7.57 15.48 4.21
N ILE A 124 8.55 15.43 3.30
CA ILE A 124 8.46 16.15 2.01
C ILE A 124 7.28 15.63 1.20
N ILE A 125 7.16 14.29 1.07
CA ILE A 125 6.06 13.65 0.32
C ILE A 125 4.71 14.03 0.92
N SER A 126 4.56 14.03 2.25
CA SER A 126 3.30 14.38 2.92
C SER A 126 2.94 15.85 2.73
N ASP A 127 3.92 16.75 2.80
CA ASP A 127 3.70 18.19 2.57
C ASP A 127 3.25 18.44 1.12
N GLU A 128 3.81 17.73 0.13
CA GLU A 128 3.38 17.82 -1.27
C GLU A 128 2.01 17.18 -1.49
N ALA A 129 1.75 16.00 -0.91
CA ALA A 129 0.47 15.31 -1.01
C ALA A 129 -0.69 16.16 -0.46
N ALA A 130 -0.46 16.88 0.63
CA ALA A 130 -1.44 17.78 1.22
C ALA A 130 -1.91 18.89 0.25
N LYS A 131 -1.06 19.37 -0.66
CA LYS A 131 -1.43 20.35 -1.70
C LYS A 131 -2.44 19.79 -2.72
N HIS A 132 -2.53 18.47 -2.79
CA HIS A 132 -3.47 17.73 -3.63
C HIS A 132 -4.66 17.14 -2.85
N ASP A 133 -4.86 17.50 -1.56
CA ASP A 133 -5.85 16.92 -0.65
C ASP A 133 -5.69 15.38 -0.51
N LEU A 134 -4.47 14.88 -0.60
CA LEU A 134 -4.12 13.47 -0.43
C LEU A 134 -3.49 13.22 0.94
N THR A 135 -3.83 12.08 1.52
CA THR A 135 -3.20 11.58 2.74
C THR A 135 -2.22 10.46 2.39
N VAL A 136 -0.96 10.62 2.79
CA VAL A 136 0.04 9.55 2.66
C VAL A 136 -0.18 8.52 3.76
N VAL A 137 -0.23 7.24 3.37
CA VAL A 137 -0.32 6.12 4.29
C VAL A 137 0.93 5.25 4.21
N VAL A 138 1.45 4.86 5.36
CA VAL A 138 2.68 4.07 5.48
C VAL A 138 2.32 2.63 5.78
N GLU A 139 2.86 1.71 5.00
CA GLU A 139 2.65 0.29 5.13
C GLU A 139 3.69 -0.37 6.04
N ASN A 140 3.29 -1.41 6.79
CA ASN A 140 4.23 -2.27 7.50
C ASN A 140 4.91 -3.23 6.51
N MET A 141 6.15 -2.95 6.18
CA MET A 141 6.95 -3.75 5.25
C MET A 141 7.81 -4.81 5.94
N PRO A 142 8.12 -5.93 5.29
CA PRO A 142 9.16 -6.84 5.76
C PRO A 142 10.48 -6.11 6.03
N GLY A 143 11.25 -6.57 7.03
CA GLY A 143 12.48 -5.90 7.46
C GLY A 143 12.30 -5.08 8.73
N ILE A 144 12.93 -3.90 8.83
CA ILE A 144 12.87 -3.10 10.07
C ILE A 144 11.45 -2.57 10.34
N PHE A 145 10.69 -2.25 9.30
CA PHE A 145 9.34 -1.73 9.39
C PHE A 145 8.25 -2.82 9.58
N SER A 146 8.65 -4.08 9.78
CA SER A 146 7.75 -5.09 10.34
C SER A 146 7.59 -4.94 11.86
N ASN A 147 8.38 -4.10 12.50
CA ASN A 147 8.39 -3.90 13.96
C ASN A 147 7.66 -2.61 14.35
N VAL A 148 7.03 -2.64 15.53
CA VAL A 148 6.25 -1.51 16.07
C VAL A 148 7.11 -0.27 16.28
N GLU A 149 8.31 -0.41 16.84
CA GLU A 149 9.15 0.74 17.22
C GLU A 149 9.58 1.60 16.03
N PRO A 150 10.17 1.08 14.92
CA PRO A 150 10.49 1.87 13.74
C PRO A 150 9.26 2.55 13.10
N LEU A 151 8.14 1.84 12.99
CA LEU A 151 6.89 2.41 12.49
C LEU A 151 6.37 3.52 13.40
N ASN A 152 6.39 3.31 14.72
CA ASN A 152 5.96 4.32 15.68
C ASN A 152 6.83 5.58 15.60
N THR A 153 8.15 5.40 15.50
CA THR A 153 9.08 6.54 15.33
C THR A 153 8.75 7.32 14.05
N LEU A 154 8.54 6.64 12.92
CA LEU A 154 8.16 7.29 11.66
C LEU A 154 6.82 8.04 11.77
N LEU A 155 5.77 7.36 12.26
CA LEU A 155 4.41 7.90 12.39
C LEU A 155 4.28 9.03 13.43
N THR A 156 5.18 9.10 14.41
CA THR A 156 5.22 10.19 15.40
C THR A 156 6.07 11.37 14.90
N THR A 157 7.16 11.09 14.20
CA THR A 157 8.03 12.14 13.62
C THR A 157 7.33 12.88 12.47
N VAL A 158 6.46 12.19 11.70
CA VAL A 158 5.65 12.78 10.63
C VAL A 158 4.16 12.60 10.95
N PRO A 159 3.55 13.47 11.77
CA PRO A 159 2.18 13.26 12.29
C PRO A 159 1.08 13.22 11.22
N ALA A 160 1.34 13.80 10.03
CA ALA A 160 0.44 13.79 8.89
C ALA A 160 0.19 12.38 8.32
N LEU A 161 1.12 11.46 8.53
CA LEU A 161 1.01 10.08 8.06
C LEU A 161 -0.12 9.32 8.75
N ARG A 162 -0.74 8.44 7.98
CA ARG A 162 -1.66 7.43 8.47
C ARG A 162 -1.06 6.04 8.27
N PHE A 163 -1.69 5.03 8.84
CA PHE A 163 -1.19 3.66 8.83
C PHE A 163 -1.97 2.80 7.84
N HIS A 164 -1.23 2.05 7.05
CA HIS A 164 -1.71 0.97 6.22
C HIS A 164 -1.21 -0.36 6.82
N LEU A 165 -2.14 -1.23 7.19
CA LEU A 165 -1.83 -2.55 7.73
C LEU A 165 -1.90 -3.60 6.63
N ASP A 166 -0.76 -4.08 6.18
CA ASP A 166 -0.69 -5.32 5.42
C ASP A 166 -0.66 -6.51 6.39
N VAL A 167 -1.70 -7.36 6.28
CA VAL A 167 -1.87 -8.54 7.15
C VAL A 167 -0.90 -9.66 6.76
N GLY A 168 -0.63 -9.85 5.46
CA GLY A 168 0.35 -10.79 4.97
C GLY A 168 1.73 -10.52 5.56
N HIS A 169 2.20 -9.28 5.48
CA HIS A 169 3.46 -8.84 6.08
C HIS A 169 3.46 -8.95 7.61
N ALA A 170 2.34 -8.62 8.26
CA ALA A 170 2.25 -8.62 9.73
C ALA A 170 2.39 -10.00 10.35
N VAL A 171 2.04 -11.07 9.62
CA VAL A 171 2.15 -12.45 10.13
C VAL A 171 3.47 -13.13 9.78
N LEU A 172 4.26 -12.55 8.89
CA LEU A 172 5.56 -13.11 8.52
C LEU A 172 6.51 -13.18 9.73
N ARG A 173 7.17 -14.34 9.90
CA ARG A 173 8.29 -14.53 10.84
C ARG A 173 8.00 -14.07 12.27
N GLY A 174 6.80 -14.34 12.79
CA GLY A 174 6.51 -14.10 14.21
C GLY A 174 5.22 -13.36 14.53
N ASN A 175 4.30 -13.24 13.59
CA ASN A 175 2.93 -12.72 13.78
C ASN A 175 2.82 -11.48 14.70
N LYS A 176 3.07 -10.34 14.15
CA LYS A 176 2.99 -9.03 14.84
C LYS A 176 1.64 -8.33 14.67
N PHE A 177 0.68 -8.97 14.00
CA PHE A 177 -0.63 -8.39 13.67
C PHE A 177 -1.29 -7.69 14.86
N LYS A 178 -1.44 -8.40 15.99
CA LYS A 178 -2.09 -7.81 17.19
C LYS A 178 -1.33 -6.62 17.76
N GLN A 179 0.01 -6.66 17.71
CA GLN A 179 0.84 -5.56 18.21
C GLN A 179 0.69 -4.31 17.33
N LEU A 180 0.76 -4.47 16.00
CA LEU A 180 0.60 -3.39 15.03
C LEU A 180 -0.82 -2.81 15.11
N LEU A 181 -1.85 -3.66 15.11
CA LEU A 181 -3.23 -3.24 15.22
C LEU A 181 -3.48 -2.48 16.54
N GLY A 182 -3.02 -3.00 17.66
CA GLY A 182 -3.20 -2.38 18.98
C GLY A 182 -2.52 -1.01 19.08
N MET A 183 -1.31 -0.87 18.51
CA MET A 183 -0.54 0.38 18.55
C MET A 183 -1.10 1.43 17.60
N PHE A 184 -1.54 1.05 16.40
CA PHE A 184 -1.81 2.01 15.32
C PHE A 184 -3.29 2.11 14.91
N LYS A 185 -4.23 1.48 15.64
CA LYS A 185 -5.67 1.49 15.33
C LYS A 185 -6.24 2.89 15.07
N GLU A 186 -5.78 3.91 15.80
CA GLU A 186 -6.25 5.30 15.64
C GLU A 186 -5.72 5.99 14.37
N LYS A 187 -4.66 5.45 13.77
CA LYS A 187 -4.09 5.93 12.51
C LYS A 187 -4.42 5.02 11.33
N LEU A 188 -5.06 3.87 11.58
CA LEU A 188 -5.35 2.86 10.56
C LEU A 188 -6.46 3.32 9.62
N VAL A 189 -6.16 3.44 8.33
CA VAL A 189 -7.10 3.90 7.30
C VAL A 189 -7.17 2.98 6.08
N HIS A 190 -6.24 2.04 5.96
CA HIS A 190 -6.17 1.10 4.84
C HIS A 190 -5.62 -0.24 5.29
N VAL A 191 -6.09 -1.33 4.66
CA VAL A 191 -5.65 -2.70 4.99
C VAL A 191 -5.45 -3.49 3.70
N HIS A 192 -4.35 -4.25 3.61
CA HIS A 192 -4.15 -5.26 2.59
C HIS A 192 -4.37 -6.67 3.14
N PHE A 193 -5.02 -7.49 2.32
CA PHE A 193 -5.23 -8.91 2.56
C PHE A 193 -4.59 -9.72 1.44
N SER A 194 -3.61 -10.53 1.81
CA SER A 194 -3.07 -11.61 1.02
C SER A 194 -2.76 -12.79 1.94
N ASP A 195 -2.93 -14.02 1.48
CA ASP A 195 -2.55 -15.17 2.29
C ASP A 195 -1.11 -15.60 2.03
N ASN A 196 -0.50 -16.25 2.99
CA ASN A 196 0.84 -16.81 2.86
C ASN A 196 1.07 -17.97 3.84
N ARG A 197 2.21 -18.65 3.71
CA ARG A 197 2.60 -19.75 4.60
C ARG A 197 3.39 -19.29 5.82
N THR A 198 3.34 -17.98 6.16
CA THR A 198 4.05 -17.33 7.28
C THR A 198 5.58 -17.30 7.18
N ARG A 199 6.15 -17.68 6.04
CA ARG A 199 7.60 -17.71 5.79
C ARG A 199 8.04 -16.67 4.75
N GLU A 200 7.28 -16.59 3.68
CA GLU A 200 7.52 -15.72 2.52
C GLU A 200 6.25 -14.94 2.21
N ASP A 201 6.40 -13.85 1.50
CA ASP A 201 5.31 -13.01 1.05
C ASP A 201 4.74 -13.60 -0.25
N ASP A 202 3.85 -14.58 -0.07
CA ASP A 202 3.38 -15.41 -1.17
C ASP A 202 2.25 -14.77 -2.00
N HIS A 203 1.58 -13.73 -1.49
CA HIS A 203 0.37 -13.09 -2.08
C HIS A 203 -0.68 -14.10 -2.56
N MET A 204 -0.91 -15.14 -1.78
CA MET A 204 -1.84 -16.22 -2.10
C MET A 204 -3.31 -15.78 -1.97
N PRO A 205 -4.23 -16.49 -2.65
CA PRO A 205 -5.67 -16.32 -2.43
C PRO A 205 -6.03 -16.52 -0.96
N ILE A 206 -7.03 -15.79 -0.48
CA ILE A 206 -7.51 -15.87 0.89
C ILE A 206 -7.98 -17.30 1.22
N GLY A 207 -7.43 -17.86 2.30
CA GLY A 207 -7.72 -19.22 2.75
C GLY A 207 -6.85 -20.31 2.11
N ALA A 208 -5.92 -19.94 1.20
CA ALA A 208 -5.00 -20.89 0.58
C ALA A 208 -3.67 -21.06 1.36
N GLY A 209 -3.40 -20.19 2.31
CA GLY A 209 -2.21 -20.21 3.18
C GLY A 209 -2.52 -20.65 4.61
N ASN A 210 -1.82 -20.04 5.56
CA ASN A 210 -1.87 -20.41 6.98
C ASN A 210 -2.41 -19.29 7.88
N ILE A 211 -2.91 -18.18 7.32
CA ILE A 211 -3.41 -17.05 8.10
C ILE A 211 -4.78 -17.39 8.70
N ASN A 212 -4.96 -17.11 9.99
CA ASN A 212 -6.26 -17.26 10.65
C ASN A 212 -7.18 -16.06 10.34
N TRP A 213 -7.84 -16.10 9.20
CA TRP A 213 -8.70 -15.00 8.71
C TRP A 213 -9.87 -14.71 9.63
N THR A 214 -10.40 -15.71 10.34
CA THR A 214 -11.45 -15.50 11.35
C THR A 214 -10.96 -14.57 12.45
N GLU A 215 -9.77 -14.80 12.98
CA GLU A 215 -9.15 -13.95 14.01
C GLU A 215 -8.88 -12.54 13.49
N ILE A 216 -8.32 -12.41 12.26
CA ILE A 216 -8.04 -11.11 11.62
C ILE A 216 -9.32 -10.28 11.49
N VAL A 217 -10.36 -10.86 10.90
CA VAL A 217 -11.63 -10.15 10.66
C VAL A 217 -12.33 -9.79 11.99
N GLN A 218 -12.30 -10.66 12.97
CA GLN A 218 -12.85 -10.38 14.31
C GLN A 218 -12.10 -9.23 15.00
N ALA A 219 -10.76 -9.19 14.88
CA ALA A 219 -9.96 -8.11 15.48
C ALA A 219 -10.23 -6.75 14.82
N LEU A 220 -10.33 -6.69 13.49
CA LEU A 220 -10.68 -5.47 12.75
C LEU A 220 -12.10 -4.98 13.12
N LYS A 221 -13.08 -5.89 13.19
CA LYS A 221 -14.43 -5.55 13.67
C LYS A 221 -14.42 -5.08 15.11
N GLY A 222 -13.59 -5.68 15.95
CA GLY A 222 -13.48 -5.35 17.38
C GLY A 222 -12.98 -3.92 17.64
N ILE A 223 -12.21 -3.33 16.73
CA ILE A 223 -11.79 -1.93 16.81
C ILE A 223 -12.72 -0.98 16.04
N GLY A 224 -13.83 -1.48 15.47
CA GLY A 224 -14.76 -0.68 14.67
C GLY A 224 -14.20 -0.25 13.31
N TYR A 225 -13.24 -0.99 12.74
CA TYR A 225 -12.68 -0.65 11.43
C TYR A 225 -13.75 -0.70 10.33
N ASP A 226 -13.96 0.41 9.63
CA ASP A 226 -14.96 0.55 8.55
C ASP A 226 -14.42 1.38 7.37
N ALA A 227 -13.20 1.11 6.95
CA ALA A 227 -12.57 1.76 5.80
C ALA A 227 -12.34 0.77 4.66
N THR A 228 -11.20 0.82 3.98
CA THR A 228 -10.89 0.07 2.76
C THR A 228 -10.05 -1.18 3.04
N ILE A 229 -10.42 -2.29 2.43
CA ILE A 229 -9.63 -3.54 2.41
C ILE A 229 -9.31 -3.87 0.95
N THR A 230 -8.04 -3.91 0.60
CA THR A 230 -7.55 -4.33 -0.71
C THR A 230 -7.19 -5.81 -0.68
N LEU A 231 -7.64 -6.57 -1.66
CA LEU A 231 -7.11 -7.89 -1.94
C LEU A 231 -5.86 -7.75 -2.81
N GLU A 232 -4.71 -8.07 -2.23
CA GLU A 232 -3.42 -8.10 -2.91
C GLU A 232 -3.05 -9.54 -3.25
N VAL A 233 -3.80 -10.11 -4.19
CA VAL A 233 -3.66 -11.52 -4.61
C VAL A 233 -3.12 -11.56 -6.03
N PHE A 234 -1.91 -12.08 -6.18
CA PHE A 234 -1.26 -12.22 -7.49
C PHE A 234 -1.33 -13.66 -7.97
N SER A 235 -2.16 -13.88 -8.98
CA SER A 235 -2.30 -15.17 -9.64
C SER A 235 -2.43 -14.99 -11.15
N ASN A 236 -1.94 -15.96 -11.91
CA ASN A 236 -2.15 -16.02 -13.36
C ASN A 236 -3.63 -16.31 -13.71
N ASP A 237 -4.40 -16.83 -12.77
CA ASP A 237 -5.84 -17.06 -12.93
C ASP A 237 -6.64 -16.05 -12.09
N PRO A 238 -7.32 -15.09 -12.73
CA PRO A 238 -8.05 -14.04 -12.03
C PRO A 238 -9.21 -14.57 -11.16
N ARG A 239 -9.65 -15.82 -11.40
CA ARG A 239 -10.70 -16.45 -10.57
C ARG A 239 -10.29 -16.58 -9.11
N TYR A 240 -9.00 -16.73 -8.81
CA TYR A 240 -8.50 -16.80 -7.44
C TYR A 240 -8.63 -15.47 -6.70
N LEU A 241 -8.40 -14.33 -7.37
CA LEU A 241 -8.67 -13.02 -6.80
C LEU A 241 -10.17 -12.85 -6.52
N VAL A 242 -11.02 -13.18 -7.50
CA VAL A 242 -12.48 -13.08 -7.35
C VAL A 242 -13.02 -13.98 -6.24
N ALA A 243 -12.48 -15.20 -6.10
CA ALA A 243 -12.87 -16.13 -5.02
C ALA A 243 -12.42 -15.68 -3.62
N SER A 244 -11.41 -14.79 -3.54
CA SER A 244 -10.93 -14.20 -2.28
C SER A 244 -11.82 -13.07 -1.77
N ARG A 245 -12.73 -12.55 -2.57
CA ARG A 245 -13.69 -11.49 -2.23
C ARG A 245 -14.88 -12.03 -1.45
#